data_1ef77263da184ee1e329c54037a91722
#
_entry.id   1ef77263da184ee1e329c54037a91722
#
_cell.length_a   1.000
_cell.length_b   1.000
_cell.length_c   1.000
_cell.angle_alpha   90.00
_cell.angle_beta   90.00
_cell.angle_gamma   90.00
#
_symmetry.space_group_name_H-M   'P 1'
#
loop_
_entity.id
_entity.type
_entity.pdbx_description
1 polymer ?
#
loop_
_entity_poly.entity_id
_entity_poly.type
_entity_poly.pdbx_seq_one_letter_code
_entity_poly.pdbx_strand_id
1 'polypeptide(L)'
;MKNSKDFGGKMIKSSLDQFLKLPKNTLSGKTICFITDTVWGVGVMVDSNVEVGINKIYKLKQRDENKPIAVLVSNVDDALKHVEITSKDIYNLVKLWPGALTLIFKKSDDFYDGVTKLDTIGIRVPDSNVSKKLLDFLGPVATTSVNISGSESLNSIEDIEKNFEDKIDYLITDTNPLSKVSSTVVDVTSDTIKVLRSGSIKINV
;
A
#
# COMPACT_ATOMS: atom_id res chain seq x y z
N MET A 1 -30.42 -8.17 -0.96
CA MET A 1 -29.55 -9.39 -0.93
C MET A 1 -28.31 -9.04 -1.75
N LYS A 2 -27.16 -8.75 -1.10
CA LYS A 2 -25.91 -8.39 -1.78
C LYS A 2 -25.22 -9.68 -2.22
N ASN A 3 -24.88 -9.77 -3.50
CA ASN A 3 -24.22 -10.93 -4.11
C ASN A 3 -22.87 -11.22 -3.42
N SER A 4 -22.76 -12.36 -2.77
CA SER A 4 -21.55 -12.93 -2.14
C SER A 4 -20.53 -13.47 -3.16
N LYS A 5 -20.68 -13.17 -4.45
CA LYS A 5 -19.82 -13.69 -5.54
C LYS A 5 -18.58 -12.83 -5.86
N ASP A 6 -18.44 -11.65 -5.24
CA ASP A 6 -17.36 -10.69 -5.55
C ASP A 6 -16.08 -10.87 -4.71
N PHE A 7 -16.16 -11.61 -3.60
CA PHE A 7 -15.01 -11.94 -2.77
C PHE A 7 -14.71 -13.43 -2.92
N GLY A 8 -13.49 -13.79 -3.25
CA GLY A 8 -13.02 -15.18 -3.27
C GLY A 8 -13.10 -15.76 -1.86
N GLY A 9 -13.24 -17.06 -1.70
CA GLY A 9 -13.49 -17.81 -0.47
C GLY A 9 -12.84 -17.31 0.84
N LYS A 10 -12.83 -18.15 1.88
CA LYS A 10 -12.26 -17.83 3.19
C LYS A 10 -10.79 -17.37 3.09
N MET A 11 -10.40 -16.33 3.83
CA MET A 11 -9.04 -15.81 3.90
C MET A 11 -8.02 -16.89 4.24
N ILE A 12 -6.94 -16.96 3.45
CA ILE A 12 -5.83 -17.89 3.68
C ILE A 12 -4.80 -17.19 4.57
N LYS A 13 -4.61 -17.72 5.78
CA LYS A 13 -3.54 -17.30 6.69
C LYS A 13 -2.25 -18.03 6.33
N SER A 14 -1.16 -17.29 6.23
CA SER A 14 0.14 -17.84 5.85
C SER A 14 1.26 -17.10 6.57
N SER A 15 2.29 -17.81 7.00
CA SER A 15 3.55 -17.16 7.31
C SER A 15 4.17 -16.57 6.03
N LEU A 16 5.02 -15.54 6.19
CA LEU A 16 5.71 -14.94 5.07
C LEU A 16 6.51 -16.00 4.29
N ASP A 17 7.26 -16.85 4.97
CA ASP A 17 8.07 -17.91 4.33
C ASP A 17 7.24 -18.92 3.53
N GLN A 18 6.01 -19.20 3.95
CA GLN A 18 5.09 -20.05 3.21
C GLN A 18 4.52 -19.30 2.00
N PHE A 19 4.14 -18.04 2.20
CA PHE A 19 3.60 -17.19 1.14
C PHE A 19 4.59 -16.99 -0.01
N LEU A 20 5.87 -16.75 0.30
CA LEU A 20 6.94 -16.53 -0.70
C LEU A 20 7.22 -17.78 -1.56
N LYS A 21 6.70 -18.96 -1.20
CA LYS A 21 6.79 -20.19 -2.00
C LYS A 21 5.63 -20.36 -2.99
N LEU A 22 4.60 -19.52 -2.91
CA LEU A 22 3.48 -19.59 -3.84
C LEU A 22 3.91 -19.16 -5.25
N PRO A 23 3.35 -19.77 -6.30
CA PRO A 23 3.60 -19.30 -7.66
C PRO A 23 3.08 -17.86 -7.84
N LYS A 24 3.96 -16.91 -8.16
CA LYS A 24 3.62 -15.48 -8.22
C LYS A 24 2.43 -15.17 -9.13
N ASN A 25 2.29 -15.88 -10.24
CA ASN A 25 1.17 -15.72 -11.18
C ASN A 25 -0.21 -16.04 -10.56
N THR A 26 -0.27 -16.84 -9.49
CA THR A 26 -1.54 -17.14 -8.78
C THR A 26 -1.99 -16.01 -7.86
N LEU A 27 -1.11 -15.03 -7.61
CA LEU A 27 -1.36 -13.89 -6.73
C LEU A 27 -1.87 -12.65 -7.47
N SER A 28 -1.91 -12.70 -8.80
CA SER A 28 -2.42 -11.63 -9.65
C SER A 28 -3.88 -11.29 -9.33
N GLY A 29 -4.17 -10.01 -9.06
CA GLY A 29 -5.51 -9.53 -8.66
C GLY A 29 -5.98 -10.02 -7.28
N LYS A 30 -5.11 -10.65 -6.47
CA LYS A 30 -5.41 -11.07 -5.10
C LYS A 30 -5.09 -9.98 -4.09
N THR A 31 -5.96 -9.84 -3.10
CA THR A 31 -5.76 -8.93 -1.97
C THR A 31 -4.91 -9.60 -0.89
N ILE A 32 -3.86 -8.92 -0.45
CA ILE A 32 -2.91 -9.43 0.54
C ILE A 32 -2.86 -8.45 1.70
N CYS A 33 -3.14 -8.93 2.90
CA CYS A 33 -3.00 -8.17 4.14
C CYS A 33 -1.66 -8.47 4.79
N PHE A 34 -0.92 -7.44 5.15
CA PHE A 34 0.42 -7.55 5.74
C PHE A 34 0.77 -6.36 6.63
N ILE A 35 1.71 -6.58 7.54
CA ILE A 35 2.17 -5.55 8.47
C ILE A 35 3.21 -4.63 7.83
N THR A 36 3.15 -3.33 8.17
CA THR A 36 4.18 -2.34 7.85
C THR A 36 4.79 -1.79 9.16
N ASP A 37 5.71 -0.84 9.07
CA ASP A 37 6.24 -0.09 10.22
C ASP A 37 5.22 0.90 10.84
N THR A 38 4.12 1.18 10.16
CA THR A 38 3.09 2.13 10.61
C THR A 38 1.81 1.44 11.07
N VAL A 39 1.10 0.82 10.16
CA VAL A 39 -0.17 0.12 10.38
C VAL A 39 -0.24 -1.11 9.47
N TRP A 40 -1.19 -1.99 9.73
CA TRP A 40 -1.50 -3.07 8.78
C TRP A 40 -2.03 -2.50 7.47
N GLY A 41 -1.54 -3.05 6.36
CA GLY A 41 -1.95 -2.70 5.01
C GLY A 41 -2.70 -3.83 4.33
N VAL A 42 -3.63 -3.49 3.45
CA VAL A 42 -4.19 -4.39 2.44
C VAL A 42 -3.82 -3.87 1.08
N GLY A 43 -3.23 -4.73 0.26
CA GLY A 43 -2.73 -4.34 -1.05
C GLY A 43 -2.92 -5.42 -2.10
N VAL A 44 -2.60 -5.04 -3.33
CA VAL A 44 -2.62 -5.89 -4.52
C VAL A 44 -1.34 -5.65 -5.31
N MET A 45 -0.76 -6.70 -5.85
CA MET A 45 0.41 -6.63 -6.74
C MET A 45 0.09 -5.75 -7.96
N VAL A 46 1.00 -4.85 -8.31
CA VAL A 46 0.86 -3.99 -9.49
C VAL A 46 1.29 -4.79 -10.74
N ASP A 47 0.30 -5.35 -11.41
CA ASP A 47 0.43 -6.11 -12.66
C ASP A 47 -0.79 -5.86 -13.57
N SER A 48 -0.95 -6.64 -14.61
CA SER A 48 -2.06 -6.52 -15.56
C SER A 48 -3.47 -6.71 -14.96
N ASN A 49 -3.58 -7.26 -13.75
CA ASN A 49 -4.84 -7.47 -13.03
C ASN A 49 -4.97 -6.57 -11.78
N VAL A 50 -4.13 -5.56 -11.64
CA VAL A 50 -4.12 -4.66 -10.47
C VAL A 50 -5.49 -4.01 -10.24
N GLU A 51 -6.18 -3.61 -11.29
CA GLU A 51 -7.50 -2.99 -11.22
C GLU A 51 -8.55 -3.91 -10.57
N VAL A 52 -8.49 -5.21 -10.84
CA VAL A 52 -9.37 -6.21 -10.20
C VAL A 52 -9.20 -6.20 -8.69
N GLY A 53 -7.96 -6.21 -8.21
CA GLY A 53 -7.66 -6.17 -6.77
C GLY A 53 -7.97 -4.81 -6.13
N ILE A 54 -7.70 -3.71 -6.81
CA ILE A 54 -8.04 -2.36 -6.35
C ILE A 54 -9.55 -2.20 -6.17
N ASN A 55 -10.36 -2.68 -7.11
CA ASN A 55 -11.81 -2.66 -6.99
C ASN A 55 -12.31 -3.46 -5.78
N LYS A 56 -11.67 -4.61 -5.46
CA LYS A 56 -11.95 -5.34 -4.21
C LYS A 56 -11.61 -4.49 -2.98
N ILE A 57 -10.47 -3.79 -2.96
CA ILE A 57 -10.06 -2.92 -1.86
C ILE A 57 -11.06 -1.78 -1.65
N TYR A 58 -11.52 -1.10 -2.70
CA TYR A 58 -12.53 -0.05 -2.60
C TYR A 58 -13.84 -0.59 -2.01
N LYS A 59 -14.33 -1.73 -2.50
CA LYS A 59 -15.52 -2.41 -1.96
C LYS A 59 -15.35 -2.80 -0.49
N LEU A 60 -14.20 -3.43 -0.15
CA LEU A 60 -13.85 -3.85 1.22
C LEU A 60 -13.89 -2.66 2.19
N LYS A 61 -13.32 -1.53 1.80
CA LYS A 61 -13.20 -0.33 2.62
C LYS A 61 -14.46 0.55 2.60
N GLN A 62 -15.42 0.28 1.73
CA GLN A 62 -16.53 1.21 1.42
C GLN A 62 -15.98 2.60 1.08
N ARG A 63 -14.90 2.62 0.28
CA ARG A 63 -14.13 3.82 -0.04
C ARG A 63 -14.58 4.38 -1.37
N ASP A 64 -14.63 5.71 -1.45
CA ASP A 64 -14.80 6.44 -2.71
C ASP A 64 -13.65 6.11 -3.67
N GLU A 65 -13.97 5.65 -4.88
CA GLU A 65 -13.00 5.27 -5.91
C GLU A 65 -12.14 6.44 -6.40
N ASN A 66 -12.57 7.69 -6.14
CA ASN A 66 -11.77 8.88 -6.45
C ASN A 66 -10.65 9.14 -5.41
N LYS A 67 -10.63 8.42 -4.29
CA LYS A 67 -9.56 8.54 -3.29
C LYS A 67 -8.39 7.63 -3.67
N PRO A 68 -7.21 8.18 -4.05
CA PRO A 68 -6.09 7.38 -4.54
C PRO A 68 -5.56 6.39 -3.49
N ILE A 69 -4.99 5.30 -3.97
CA ILE A 69 -4.27 4.29 -3.20
C ILE A 69 -2.77 4.51 -3.43
N ALA A 70 -1.95 4.43 -2.37
CA ALA A 70 -0.51 4.57 -2.50
C ALA A 70 0.14 3.26 -2.99
N VAL A 71 1.30 3.35 -3.60
CA VAL A 71 2.14 2.20 -3.98
C VAL A 71 3.28 2.06 -2.99
N LEU A 72 3.45 0.87 -2.44
CA LEU A 72 4.63 0.49 -1.68
C LEU A 72 5.63 -0.20 -2.60
N VAL A 73 6.91 0.13 -2.43
CA VAL A 73 8.04 -0.49 -3.14
C VAL A 73 9.14 -0.88 -2.15
N SER A 74 10.02 -1.80 -2.54
CA SER A 74 11.03 -2.35 -1.63
C SER A 74 12.23 -1.45 -1.40
N ASN A 75 12.50 -0.51 -2.30
CA ASN A 75 13.68 0.35 -2.27
C ASN A 75 13.46 1.68 -2.98
N VAL A 76 14.39 2.63 -2.78
CA VAL A 76 14.32 3.99 -3.33
C VAL A 76 14.45 4.00 -4.85
N ASP A 77 15.30 3.13 -5.42
CA ASP A 77 15.51 3.11 -6.87
C ASP A 77 14.22 2.70 -7.60
N ASP A 78 13.49 1.72 -7.08
CA ASP A 78 12.19 1.34 -7.62
C ASP A 78 11.14 2.44 -7.42
N ALA A 79 11.21 3.20 -6.31
CA ALA A 79 10.33 4.33 -6.08
C ALA A 79 10.49 5.44 -7.14
N LEU A 80 11.73 5.69 -7.57
CA LEU A 80 12.04 6.82 -8.44
C LEU A 80 11.95 6.48 -9.94
N LYS A 81 11.86 5.21 -10.32
CA LYS A 81 11.77 4.79 -11.73
C LYS A 81 10.54 5.30 -12.47
N HIS A 82 9.43 5.49 -11.77
CA HIS A 82 8.11 5.71 -12.35
C HIS A 82 7.50 7.06 -11.97
N VAL A 83 8.33 8.03 -11.61
CA VAL A 83 7.89 9.35 -11.17
C VAL A 83 8.74 10.46 -11.79
N GLU A 84 8.15 11.64 -11.92
CA GLU A 84 8.86 12.83 -12.30
C GLU A 84 9.45 13.53 -11.06
N ILE A 85 10.73 13.87 -11.10
CA ILE A 85 11.41 14.65 -10.07
C ILE A 85 11.35 16.12 -10.47
N THR A 86 10.49 16.88 -9.84
CA THR A 86 10.23 18.29 -10.17
C THR A 86 11.16 19.26 -9.44
N SER A 87 11.76 18.83 -8.31
CA SER A 87 12.64 19.69 -7.49
C SER A 87 13.77 18.87 -6.86
N LYS A 88 14.93 19.50 -6.64
CA LYS A 88 16.07 18.90 -5.93
C LYS A 88 15.77 18.63 -4.45
N ASP A 89 14.83 19.37 -3.85
CA ASP A 89 14.44 19.19 -2.45
C ASP A 89 13.78 17.84 -2.18
N ILE A 90 13.23 17.21 -3.22
CA ILE A 90 12.68 15.85 -3.15
C ILE A 90 13.74 14.85 -2.67
N TYR A 91 15.01 15.00 -3.08
CA TYR A 91 16.09 14.11 -2.64
C TYR A 91 16.35 14.19 -1.13
N ASN A 92 16.05 15.31 -0.47
CA ASN A 92 16.16 15.43 0.98
C ASN A 92 15.03 14.66 1.68
N LEU A 93 13.84 14.65 1.11
CA LEU A 93 12.70 13.85 1.60
C LEU A 93 12.92 12.35 1.37
N VAL A 94 13.45 11.97 0.23
CA VAL A 94 13.76 10.57 -0.11
C VAL A 94 14.78 9.95 0.84
N LYS A 95 15.68 10.72 1.44
CA LYS A 95 16.61 10.24 2.49
C LYS A 95 15.90 9.77 3.77
N LEU A 96 14.63 10.10 3.96
CA LEU A 96 13.80 9.62 5.06
C LEU A 96 13.16 8.24 4.76
N TRP A 97 13.44 7.64 3.62
CA TRP A 97 13.11 6.27 3.26
C TRP A 97 14.29 5.33 3.52
N PRO A 98 14.03 4.08 3.95
CA PRO A 98 12.73 3.52 4.28
C PRO A 98 12.14 4.16 5.54
N GLY A 99 10.81 4.31 5.59
CA GLY A 99 10.17 4.93 6.76
C GLY A 99 8.69 5.33 6.57
N ALA A 100 8.17 6.02 7.57
CA ALA A 100 6.78 6.43 7.67
C ALA A 100 6.44 7.70 6.84
N LEU A 101 6.96 7.79 5.62
CA LEU A 101 6.76 8.91 4.69
C LEU A 101 6.19 8.42 3.36
N THR A 102 5.08 9.01 2.94
CA THR A 102 4.49 8.83 1.61
C THR A 102 4.66 10.13 0.83
N LEU A 103 5.30 10.08 -0.33
CA LEU A 103 5.46 11.21 -1.23
C LEU A 103 4.51 11.07 -2.41
N ILE A 104 3.80 12.15 -2.75
CA ILE A 104 2.93 12.21 -3.93
C ILE A 104 3.70 12.90 -5.03
N PHE A 105 3.95 12.16 -6.11
CA PHE A 105 4.66 12.62 -7.30
C PHE A 105 3.70 12.79 -8.48
N LYS A 106 4.14 13.52 -9.50
CA LYS A 106 3.61 13.32 -10.84
C LYS A 106 4.07 11.95 -11.32
N LYS A 107 3.16 11.17 -11.89
CA LYS A 107 3.51 9.87 -12.45
C LYS A 107 4.14 10.04 -13.82
N SER A 108 5.11 9.19 -14.17
CA SER A 108 5.61 9.07 -15.52
C SER A 108 4.60 8.34 -16.43
N ASP A 109 4.75 8.50 -17.74
CA ASP A 109 3.90 7.82 -18.73
C ASP A 109 4.02 6.29 -18.66
N ASP A 110 5.16 5.78 -18.17
CA ASP A 110 5.43 4.34 -18.01
C ASP A 110 4.82 3.73 -16.75
N PHE A 111 4.12 4.54 -15.92
CA PHE A 111 3.52 4.02 -14.70
C PHE A 111 2.31 3.13 -15.00
N TYR A 112 2.24 1.99 -14.29
CA TYR A 112 1.18 0.99 -14.50
C TYR A 112 -0.22 1.61 -14.49
N ASP A 113 -0.92 1.47 -15.60
CA ASP A 113 -2.33 1.80 -15.71
C ASP A 113 -3.16 0.96 -14.74
N GLY A 114 -4.31 1.49 -14.31
CA GLY A 114 -5.20 0.79 -13.38
C GLY A 114 -4.92 1.03 -11.88
N VAL A 115 -3.76 1.60 -11.49
CA VAL A 115 -3.49 1.95 -10.08
C VAL A 115 -4.20 3.24 -9.68
N THR A 116 -4.18 4.24 -10.54
CA THR A 116 -4.84 5.53 -10.32
C THR A 116 -5.25 6.16 -11.63
N LYS A 117 -6.40 6.84 -11.61
CA LYS A 117 -6.89 7.67 -12.73
C LYS A 117 -6.31 9.10 -12.67
N LEU A 118 -5.56 9.43 -11.61
CA LEU A 118 -4.95 10.75 -11.43
C LEU A 118 -3.58 10.79 -12.13
N ASP A 119 -3.14 12.00 -12.48
CA ASP A 119 -1.79 12.25 -12.99
C ASP A 119 -0.71 12.21 -11.88
N THR A 120 -1.13 11.83 -10.67
CA THR A 120 -0.26 11.76 -9.49
C THR A 120 -0.35 10.40 -8.82
N ILE A 121 0.73 10.03 -8.12
CA ILE A 121 0.83 8.77 -7.40
C ILE A 121 1.55 8.96 -6.06
N GLY A 122 0.97 8.40 -5.00
CA GLY A 122 1.65 8.31 -3.71
C GLY A 122 2.56 7.09 -3.67
N ILE A 123 3.85 7.28 -3.35
CA ILE A 123 4.82 6.19 -3.22
C ILE A 123 5.45 6.21 -1.83
N ARG A 124 5.76 5.02 -1.33
CA ARG A 124 6.44 4.85 -0.05
C ARG A 124 7.36 3.62 -0.08
N VAL A 125 8.50 3.74 0.60
CA VAL A 125 9.38 2.62 0.96
C VAL A 125 9.20 2.36 2.46
N PRO A 126 8.49 1.31 2.90
CA PRO A 126 8.25 1.04 4.32
C PRO A 126 9.50 0.50 5.02
N ASP A 127 9.69 0.87 6.31
CA ASP A 127 10.75 0.34 7.17
C ASP A 127 10.27 -0.89 7.95
N SER A 128 10.05 -1.97 7.25
CA SER A 128 9.56 -3.24 7.80
C SER A 128 10.18 -4.41 7.05
N ASN A 129 10.83 -5.31 7.76
CA ASN A 129 11.41 -6.51 7.16
C ASN A 129 10.37 -7.41 6.49
N VAL A 130 9.17 -7.51 7.06
CA VAL A 130 8.06 -8.26 6.47
C VAL A 130 7.64 -7.63 5.16
N SER A 131 7.36 -6.31 5.18
CA SER A 131 7.01 -5.57 3.96
C SER A 131 8.11 -5.64 2.91
N LYS A 132 9.38 -5.44 3.30
CA LYS A 132 10.50 -5.46 2.35
C LYS A 132 10.59 -6.79 1.61
N LYS A 133 10.62 -7.93 2.32
CA LYS A 133 10.68 -9.26 1.69
C LYS A 133 9.47 -9.54 0.79
N LEU A 134 8.28 -9.10 1.22
CA LEU A 134 7.07 -9.24 0.43
C LEU A 134 7.15 -8.42 -0.88
N LEU A 135 7.61 -7.17 -0.80
CA LEU A 135 7.77 -6.27 -1.94
C LEU A 135 8.92 -6.70 -2.87
N ASP A 136 10.02 -7.24 -2.33
CA ASP A 136 11.09 -7.85 -3.14
C ASP A 136 10.55 -9.03 -3.98
N PHE A 137 9.61 -9.80 -3.43
CA PHE A 137 8.97 -10.93 -4.13
C PHE A 137 7.89 -10.49 -5.11
N LEU A 138 6.96 -9.64 -4.69
CA LEU A 138 5.80 -9.24 -5.50
C LEU A 138 6.14 -8.15 -6.53
N GLY A 139 7.14 -7.30 -6.25
CA GLY A 139 7.32 -6.00 -6.87
C GLY A 139 6.43 -4.94 -6.21
N PRO A 140 6.12 -3.84 -6.91
CA PRO A 140 5.25 -2.79 -6.38
C PRO A 140 3.87 -3.32 -5.97
N VAL A 141 3.33 -2.81 -4.85
CA VAL A 141 2.02 -3.20 -4.31
C VAL A 141 1.17 -1.97 -4.04
N ALA A 142 0.04 -1.84 -4.72
CA ALA A 142 -0.93 -0.79 -4.45
C ALA A 142 -1.62 -1.08 -3.11
N THR A 143 -1.43 -0.22 -2.10
CA THR A 143 -1.71 -0.54 -0.69
C THR A 143 -2.42 0.59 0.04
N THR A 144 -3.32 0.24 0.93
CA THR A 144 -3.97 1.15 1.88
C THR A 144 -4.09 0.51 3.26
N SER A 145 -4.35 1.28 4.32
CA SER A 145 -4.59 0.75 5.67
C SER A 145 -5.79 -0.20 5.72
N VAL A 146 -5.74 -1.20 6.61
CA VAL A 146 -6.86 -2.15 6.83
C VAL A 146 -7.86 -1.52 7.80
N ASN A 147 -8.95 -0.98 7.26
CA ASN A 147 -10.08 -0.41 8.00
C ASN A 147 -11.24 -0.08 7.05
N ILE A 148 -12.42 0.11 7.59
CA ILE A 148 -13.49 0.80 6.87
C ILE A 148 -13.09 2.28 6.72
N SER A 149 -13.37 2.88 5.59
CA SER A 149 -12.96 4.27 5.31
C SER A 149 -13.53 5.23 6.36
N GLY A 150 -12.64 6.04 6.96
CA GLY A 150 -13.00 6.98 8.03
C GLY A 150 -12.89 6.41 9.45
N SER A 151 -12.73 5.08 9.62
CA SER A 151 -12.47 4.47 10.92
C SER A 151 -10.97 4.35 11.20
N GLU A 152 -10.59 4.07 12.45
CA GLU A 152 -9.21 3.76 12.81
C GLU A 152 -8.70 2.49 12.12
N SER A 153 -7.39 2.43 11.90
CA SER A 153 -6.74 1.25 11.33
C SER A 153 -6.77 0.09 12.33
N LEU A 154 -7.08 -1.11 11.84
CA LEU A 154 -6.96 -2.33 12.65
C LEU A 154 -5.49 -2.66 12.89
N ASN A 155 -5.17 -3.06 14.12
CA ASN A 155 -3.79 -3.25 14.55
C ASN A 155 -3.51 -4.65 15.11
N SER A 156 -4.48 -5.58 15.03
CA SER A 156 -4.31 -6.98 15.42
C SER A 156 -4.81 -7.93 14.32
N ILE A 157 -4.23 -9.12 14.28
CA ILE A 157 -4.65 -10.21 13.38
C ILE A 157 -6.11 -10.59 13.68
N GLU A 158 -6.46 -10.70 14.95
CA GLU A 158 -7.79 -11.09 15.44
C GLU A 158 -8.88 -10.11 14.95
N ASP A 159 -8.61 -8.79 15.02
CA ASP A 159 -9.54 -7.78 14.54
C ASP A 159 -9.67 -7.81 13.02
N ILE A 160 -8.56 -8.04 12.31
CA ILE A 160 -8.57 -8.17 10.85
C ILE A 160 -9.39 -9.39 10.43
N GLU A 161 -9.18 -10.54 11.06
CA GLU A 161 -9.97 -11.76 10.82
C GLU A 161 -11.45 -11.51 11.06
N LYS A 162 -11.80 -11.03 12.25
CA LYS A 162 -13.18 -10.77 12.63
C LYS A 162 -13.95 -9.87 11.64
N ASN A 163 -13.28 -8.89 11.04
CA ASN A 163 -13.92 -7.90 10.18
C ASN A 163 -13.83 -8.21 8.69
N PHE A 164 -12.84 -9.02 8.26
CA PHE A 164 -12.49 -9.15 6.84
C PHE A 164 -12.19 -10.59 6.38
N GLU A 165 -12.52 -11.64 7.17
CA GLU A 165 -12.26 -13.05 6.85
C GLU A 165 -12.73 -13.45 5.45
N ASP A 166 -13.90 -12.96 5.02
CA ASP A 166 -14.49 -13.29 3.72
C ASP A 166 -14.17 -12.27 2.61
N LYS A 167 -13.30 -11.28 2.89
CA LYS A 167 -13.10 -10.12 2.00
C LYS A 167 -11.65 -9.94 1.56
N ILE A 168 -10.70 -10.59 2.21
CA ILE A 168 -9.27 -10.56 1.91
C ILE A 168 -8.83 -11.96 1.50
N ASP A 169 -8.06 -12.08 0.41
CA ASP A 169 -7.63 -13.39 -0.10
C ASP A 169 -6.52 -13.99 0.80
N TYR A 170 -5.53 -13.20 1.22
CA TYR A 170 -4.38 -13.65 2.03
C TYR A 170 -4.11 -12.74 3.22
N LEU A 171 -3.75 -13.33 4.36
CA LEU A 171 -3.25 -12.64 5.54
C LEU A 171 -1.87 -13.20 5.90
N ILE A 172 -0.84 -12.36 5.82
CA ILE A 172 0.51 -12.68 6.30
C ILE A 172 0.52 -12.54 7.81
N THR A 173 0.82 -13.63 8.52
CA THR A 173 0.72 -13.68 9.99
C THR A 173 1.98 -13.23 10.71
N ASP A 174 3.08 -13.01 9.98
CA ASP A 174 4.31 -12.46 10.55
C ASP A 174 4.09 -11.03 11.05
N THR A 175 4.73 -10.71 12.16
CA THR A 175 4.60 -9.42 12.82
C THR A 175 5.95 -8.72 12.97
N ASN A 176 5.92 -7.40 13.07
CA ASN A 176 7.03 -6.56 13.49
C ASN A 176 6.49 -5.39 14.33
N PRO A 177 7.34 -4.66 15.05
CA PRO A 177 6.91 -3.43 15.72
C PRO A 177 6.27 -2.46 14.72
N LEU A 178 5.18 -1.83 15.12
CA LEU A 178 4.49 -0.82 14.32
C LEU A 178 4.13 0.39 15.19
N SER A 179 4.17 1.58 14.60
CA SER A 179 3.92 2.84 15.31
C SER A 179 2.45 3.07 15.63
N LYS A 180 1.52 2.37 14.97
CA LYS A 180 0.06 2.58 14.96
C LYS A 180 -0.36 3.97 14.46
N VAL A 181 0.58 4.74 13.94
CA VAL A 181 0.36 6.06 13.34
C VAL A 181 0.57 5.97 11.84
N SER A 182 -0.40 6.39 11.06
CA SER A 182 -0.28 6.42 9.59
C SER A 182 0.89 7.30 9.14
N SER A 183 1.45 7.01 7.96
CA SER A 183 2.58 7.78 7.40
C SER A 183 2.23 9.26 7.24
N THR A 184 3.24 10.12 7.33
CA THR A 184 3.16 11.50 6.85
C THR A 184 3.00 11.46 5.34
N VAL A 185 2.11 12.30 4.78
CA VAL A 185 1.86 12.39 3.33
C VAL A 185 2.23 13.78 2.86
N VAL A 186 3.12 13.84 1.89
CA VAL A 186 3.67 15.10 1.36
C VAL A 186 3.48 15.13 -0.15
N ASP A 187 2.91 16.20 -0.64
CA ASP A 187 2.78 16.50 -2.06
C ASP A 187 4.06 17.21 -2.55
N VAL A 188 4.71 16.59 -3.52
CA VAL A 188 5.94 17.06 -4.16
C VAL A 188 5.77 17.23 -5.68
N THR A 189 4.53 17.42 -6.15
CA THR A 189 4.20 17.58 -7.57
C THR A 189 4.56 18.95 -8.14
N SER A 190 4.92 19.89 -7.29
CA SER A 190 5.32 21.27 -7.66
C SER A 190 6.56 21.69 -6.87
N ASP A 191 7.11 22.86 -7.19
CA ASP A 191 8.25 23.44 -6.47
C ASP A 191 7.94 23.74 -4.98
N THR A 192 6.66 23.87 -4.64
CA THR A 192 6.24 24.08 -3.25
C THR A 192 5.80 22.74 -2.63
N ILE A 193 6.55 22.29 -1.63
CA ILE A 193 6.23 21.09 -0.86
C ILE A 193 5.03 21.35 0.06
N LYS A 194 4.04 20.45 0.08
CA LYS A 194 2.83 20.56 0.94
C LYS A 194 2.62 19.31 1.76
N VAL A 195 2.51 19.46 3.08
CA VAL A 195 2.11 18.37 3.97
C VAL A 195 0.60 18.20 3.92
N LEU A 196 0.11 17.12 3.30
CA LEU A 196 -1.32 16.81 3.18
C LEU A 196 -1.86 16.06 4.40
N ARG A 197 -1.02 15.29 5.08
CA ARG A 197 -1.35 14.58 6.31
C ARG A 197 -0.11 14.49 7.21
N SER A 198 -0.25 14.93 8.45
CA SER A 198 0.78 14.73 9.47
C SER A 198 0.73 13.30 10.01
N GLY A 199 1.88 12.66 10.11
CA GLY A 199 2.12 11.36 10.72
C GLY A 199 3.26 11.45 11.75
N SER A 200 4.00 10.36 11.92
CA SER A 200 5.14 10.30 12.87
C SER A 200 6.35 11.11 12.40
N ILE A 201 6.56 11.27 11.11
CA ILE A 201 7.67 12.08 10.56
C ILE A 201 7.24 13.54 10.51
N LYS A 202 8.03 14.42 11.14
CA LYS A 202 7.84 15.87 11.07
C LYS A 202 8.59 16.42 9.87
N ILE A 203 7.89 17.13 9.00
CA ILE A 203 8.46 17.85 7.86
C ILE A 203 8.33 19.34 8.15
N ASN A 204 9.46 20.01 8.22
CA ASN A 204 9.51 21.47 8.31
C ASN A 204 9.55 22.01 6.89
N VAL A 205 8.46 22.61 6.45
CA VAL A 205 8.29 23.28 5.16
C VAL A 205 8.30 24.78 5.40
#